data_0ea1d3d294b075b5aeb67898ffd8a166
#
_entry.id   0ea1d3d294b075b5aeb67898ffd8a166
#
_cell.length_a   1.000
_cell.length_b   1.000
_cell.length_c   1.000
_cell.angle_alpha   90.00
_cell.angle_beta   90.00
_cell.angle_gamma   90.00
#
_symmetry.space_group_name_H-M   'P 1'
#
loop_
_entity.id
_entity.type
_entity.pdbx_description
1 polymer ?
#
loop_
_entity_poly.entity_id
_entity_poly.type
_entity_poly.pdbx_seq_one_letter_code
_entity_poly.pdbx_strand_id
1 'polypeptide(L)'
;LSNSNYEIENFTNNVTASITARHITVTAITVPTVKQYSNDTDVPVENVGTSAVTFDNVVSGENVTVDYKYTYNDTSVAGNTSNITINNLVLNSTNTVNANYKLDESTPTKSGHVDEREVDSLTVTAPTQFATAQTYGTALALAGLKVQVNFTSGGTSAGSETYVWKDASTWTKQVEGQSDVDVTTVPFTLAWSGTTDVPTQGETLNVQRSTKGITASYTGTSVTGTSDQITVNPITLTKIKITGTDQTKVYDGNADLTPNPAFTYAITEGIINSDPVTVAPNTVEYAEADVHASEPLNITGFHLTNNNDGNYKLGTPDVTGTPNGTITKRPITLTAITNIPAINRFEAGTGTDQTATSAANGGATFEAASTDTGIVSGETVTVIYDYAYADNQTVSNTAVVNLSNVRLDTAIDKNYSLTNNATATGVVNEVEATGVTVTIPDKTYEYGDKLDLTGTTVTVDYGNTNTEVYTSDDGVNWKKNDTAVSEKPFTITLPTDKDS
;
A
#
# COMPACT_ATOMS: atom_id res chain seq x y z
N LEU A 1 55.70 91.51 -36.02
CA LEU A 1 56.29 92.37 -34.96
C LEU A 1 55.22 93.39 -34.54
N SER A 2 54.84 93.38 -33.31
CA SER A 2 53.83 94.30 -32.76
C SER A 2 54.44 95.61 -32.22
N ASN A 3 55.59 96.02 -32.68
CA ASN A 3 56.18 97.22 -32.26
C ASN A 3 56.23 98.20 -33.46
N SER A 4 55.46 99.26 -33.39
CA SER A 4 55.32 100.29 -34.43
C SER A 4 56.59 101.12 -34.69
N ASN A 5 57.69 100.94 -33.94
CA ASN A 5 58.94 101.63 -34.09
C ASN A 5 60.00 100.93 -34.93
N TYR A 6 59.63 99.75 -35.49
CA TYR A 6 60.51 98.96 -36.33
C TYR A 6 59.80 98.42 -37.54
N GLU A 7 60.21 98.77 -38.71
CA GLU A 7 59.76 98.24 -39.98
C GLU A 7 60.84 97.27 -40.50
N ILE A 8 60.43 96.08 -40.91
CA ILE A 8 61.35 95.14 -41.52
C ILE A 8 61.32 95.37 -43.02
N GLU A 9 62.30 96.12 -43.56
CA GLU A 9 62.49 96.26 -44.99
C GLU A 9 63.16 95.02 -45.59
N ASN A 10 62.46 94.32 -46.46
CA ASN A 10 62.95 93.26 -47.32
C ASN A 10 63.54 92.02 -46.63
N PHE A 11 62.71 91.19 -46.20
CA PHE A 11 63.11 89.81 -45.87
C PHE A 11 63.01 88.94 -47.13
N THR A 12 64.16 88.73 -47.82
CA THR A 12 64.27 87.93 -49.06
C THR A 12 64.73 86.46 -48.81
N ASN A 13 64.85 86.04 -47.61
CA ASN A 13 65.26 84.68 -47.28
C ASN A 13 64.13 83.92 -46.66
N ASN A 14 63.66 82.87 -47.36
CA ASN A 14 62.79 81.85 -46.76
C ASN A 14 63.60 81.18 -45.68
N VAL A 15 63.24 81.40 -44.44
CA VAL A 15 63.77 80.63 -43.35
C VAL A 15 62.81 79.39 -43.14
N THR A 16 63.34 78.23 -43.42
CA THR A 16 62.61 76.96 -43.14
C THR A 16 62.82 76.63 -41.67
N ALA A 17 61.77 76.67 -40.92
CA ALA A 17 61.78 76.13 -39.57
C ALA A 17 61.06 74.76 -39.57
N SER A 18 61.62 73.80 -38.96
CA SER A 18 60.98 72.51 -38.73
C SER A 18 60.46 72.45 -37.26
N ILE A 19 59.24 72.06 -37.12
CA ILE A 19 58.66 71.75 -35.79
C ILE A 19 58.78 70.26 -35.58
N THR A 20 59.54 69.85 -34.60
CA THR A 20 59.69 68.47 -34.24
C THR A 20 58.73 68.10 -33.06
N ALA A 21 58.26 66.88 -33.01
CA ALA A 21 57.45 66.43 -31.89
C ALA A 21 58.20 66.60 -30.57
N ARG A 22 57.48 67.12 -29.57
CA ARG A 22 58.05 67.38 -28.25
C ARG A 22 58.18 66.07 -27.49
N HIS A 23 59.31 65.78 -26.94
CA HIS A 23 59.58 64.61 -26.14
C HIS A 23 58.94 64.73 -24.75
N ILE A 24 58.17 63.72 -24.35
CA ILE A 24 57.54 63.62 -23.05
C ILE A 24 57.85 62.27 -22.45
N THR A 25 57.93 62.19 -21.13
CA THR A 25 58.08 60.95 -20.35
C THR A 25 56.91 60.83 -19.36
N VAL A 26 56.50 59.60 -19.10
CA VAL A 26 55.51 59.33 -18.03
C VAL A 26 56.19 59.40 -16.68
N THR A 27 55.78 60.36 -15.84
CA THR A 27 56.29 60.52 -14.47
C THR A 27 55.45 59.82 -13.41
N ALA A 28 54.15 59.66 -13.66
CA ALA A 28 53.28 58.90 -12.80
C ALA A 28 52.15 58.28 -13.62
N ILE A 29 51.72 57.15 -13.20
CA ILE A 29 50.55 56.38 -13.76
C ILE A 29 49.71 55.88 -12.64
N THR A 30 48.40 56.04 -12.77
CA THR A 30 47.43 55.52 -11.82
C THR A 30 46.91 54.15 -12.32
N VAL A 31 47.19 53.13 -11.58
CA VAL A 31 46.66 51.78 -11.78
C VAL A 31 46.05 51.30 -10.46
N PRO A 32 45.08 50.43 -10.48
CA PRO A 32 44.62 49.78 -9.24
C PRO A 32 45.79 49.06 -8.55
N THR A 33 46.08 49.47 -7.33
CA THR A 33 47.19 48.91 -6.54
C THR A 33 46.78 47.68 -5.77
N VAL A 34 45.47 47.42 -5.71
CA VAL A 34 44.86 46.24 -5.09
C VAL A 34 44.09 45.49 -6.17
N LYS A 35 44.40 44.23 -6.36
CA LYS A 35 43.68 43.31 -7.24
C LYS A 35 43.21 42.12 -6.41
N GLN A 36 41.98 41.73 -6.62
CA GLN A 36 41.55 40.43 -6.10
C GLN A 36 42.09 39.32 -6.98
N TYR A 37 42.36 38.17 -6.38
CA TYR A 37 42.87 37.02 -7.11
C TYR A 37 41.93 36.65 -8.25
N SER A 38 42.44 36.66 -9.47
CA SER A 38 41.81 36.10 -10.67
C SER A 38 42.94 35.63 -11.57
N ASN A 39 42.72 34.58 -12.35
CA ASN A 39 43.72 34.11 -13.32
C ASN A 39 43.97 35.08 -14.49
N ASP A 40 43.30 36.20 -14.46
CA ASP A 40 43.42 37.21 -15.51
C ASP A 40 44.56 38.16 -15.16
N THR A 41 45.57 38.22 -16.01
CA THR A 41 46.80 38.91 -15.72
C THR A 41 46.88 40.28 -16.39
N ASP A 42 46.33 40.45 -17.59
CA ASP A 42 46.46 41.67 -18.40
C ASP A 42 45.15 42.46 -18.40
N VAL A 43 45.19 43.71 -17.96
CA VAL A 43 44.08 44.64 -18.03
C VAL A 43 44.42 45.78 -19.00
N PRO A 44 43.68 45.84 -20.13
CA PRO A 44 43.86 46.97 -21.07
C PRO A 44 43.21 48.25 -20.52
N VAL A 45 43.87 49.36 -20.69
CA VAL A 45 43.34 50.70 -20.39
C VAL A 45 43.57 51.58 -21.62
N GLU A 46 42.48 52.11 -22.15
CA GLU A 46 42.48 52.84 -23.43
C GLU A 46 42.08 54.30 -23.22
N ASN A 47 42.67 55.17 -24.00
CA ASN A 47 42.38 56.60 -24.09
C ASN A 47 42.38 57.34 -22.74
N VAL A 48 43.42 57.14 -21.94
CA VAL A 48 43.53 57.69 -20.57
C VAL A 48 44.29 59.00 -20.61
N GLY A 49 43.65 60.07 -20.14
CA GLY A 49 44.22 61.41 -20.13
C GLY A 49 45.09 61.71 -18.90
N THR A 50 45.53 62.94 -18.79
CA THR A 50 46.44 63.47 -17.76
C THR A 50 45.93 63.31 -16.31
N SER A 51 44.68 62.99 -16.13
CA SER A 51 44.13 62.63 -14.80
C SER A 51 44.58 61.28 -14.29
N ALA A 52 44.87 60.33 -15.15
CA ALA A 52 45.34 58.99 -14.81
C ALA A 52 46.85 58.77 -15.08
N VAL A 53 47.41 59.53 -15.96
CA VAL A 53 48.86 59.52 -16.31
C VAL A 53 49.40 60.90 -16.25
N THR A 54 50.49 61.09 -15.51
CA THR A 54 51.20 62.39 -15.45
C THR A 54 52.44 62.32 -16.31
N PHE A 55 52.65 63.37 -17.09
CA PHE A 55 53.78 63.50 -17.97
C PHE A 55 54.64 64.70 -17.53
N ASP A 56 55.91 64.62 -17.80
CA ASP A 56 56.72 65.80 -17.82
C ASP A 56 56.61 66.41 -19.20
N ASN A 57 57.01 67.72 -19.27
CA ASN A 57 57.23 68.43 -20.51
C ASN A 57 55.98 68.52 -21.47
N VAL A 58 54.74 68.37 -20.97
CA VAL A 58 53.54 68.67 -21.73
C VAL A 58 53.24 70.13 -21.73
N VAL A 59 52.82 70.71 -22.85
CA VAL A 59 52.43 72.13 -22.98
C VAL A 59 51.20 72.38 -22.08
N SER A 60 51.32 73.52 -21.34
CA SER A 60 50.21 73.86 -20.41
C SER A 60 48.86 74.02 -21.14
N GLY A 61 47.87 73.35 -20.68
CA GLY A 61 46.52 73.31 -21.25
C GLY A 61 46.23 72.23 -22.31
N GLU A 62 47.26 71.51 -22.74
CA GLU A 62 47.08 70.39 -23.65
C GLU A 62 46.84 69.08 -22.88
N ASN A 63 45.95 68.24 -23.41
CA ASN A 63 45.64 66.94 -22.85
C ASN A 63 46.20 65.81 -23.72
N VAL A 64 47.31 65.22 -23.29
CA VAL A 64 47.92 64.04 -23.91
C VAL A 64 47.27 62.80 -23.36
N THR A 65 46.91 61.86 -24.22
CA THR A 65 46.30 60.61 -23.84
C THR A 65 47.11 59.38 -24.28
N VAL A 66 47.08 58.32 -23.50
CA VAL A 66 47.81 57.06 -23.77
C VAL A 66 46.93 55.88 -23.65
N ASP A 67 47.32 54.81 -24.33
CA ASP A 67 46.83 53.47 -24.14
C ASP A 67 47.92 52.61 -23.52
N TYR A 68 47.57 51.72 -22.61
CA TYR A 68 48.53 50.81 -22.00
C TYR A 68 47.80 49.54 -21.50
N LYS A 69 48.57 48.50 -21.24
CA LYS A 69 48.16 47.37 -20.46
C LYS A 69 48.93 47.33 -19.17
N TYR A 70 48.35 46.82 -18.13
CA TYR A 70 49.09 46.51 -16.92
C TYR A 70 48.89 45.05 -16.49
N THR A 71 50.01 44.49 -15.96
CA THR A 71 50.03 43.09 -15.48
C THR A 71 50.54 43.08 -14.06
N TYR A 72 49.85 42.36 -13.18
CA TYR A 72 50.41 41.99 -11.88
C TYR A 72 51.44 40.89 -12.10
N ASN A 73 52.72 41.11 -11.75
CA ASN A 73 53.78 40.14 -12.01
C ASN A 73 53.72 38.89 -11.12
N ASP A 74 53.02 38.97 -10.01
CA ASP A 74 52.74 37.87 -9.15
C ASP A 74 51.25 37.78 -8.98
N THR A 75 50.66 36.61 -9.32
CA THR A 75 49.25 36.31 -9.14
C THR A 75 49.00 35.50 -7.84
N SER A 76 50.07 35.21 -7.10
CA SER A 76 49.93 34.51 -5.82
C SER A 76 49.44 35.47 -4.75
N VAL A 77 48.49 34.95 -4.00
CA VAL A 77 47.91 35.60 -2.84
C VAL A 77 48.79 35.24 -1.65
N ALA A 78 49.49 36.11 -1.09
CA ALA A 78 49.96 35.98 0.29
C ALA A 78 50.87 37.15 0.63
N GLY A 79 50.28 38.22 1.12
CA GLY A 79 50.99 39.26 1.85
C GLY A 79 52.08 40.00 1.06
N ASN A 80 52.07 39.91 -0.26
CA ASN A 80 53.17 40.34 -1.09
C ASN A 80 52.82 41.60 -1.84
N THR A 81 53.75 42.55 -1.79
CA THR A 81 53.84 43.67 -2.76
C THR A 81 54.17 43.06 -4.11
N SER A 82 53.21 42.97 -5.00
CA SER A 82 53.43 42.55 -6.38
C SER A 82 53.81 43.79 -7.20
N ASN A 83 54.84 43.66 -8.02
CA ASN A 83 55.10 44.68 -8.99
C ASN A 83 54.05 44.61 -10.11
N ILE A 84 53.55 45.81 -10.46
CA ILE A 84 52.63 45.95 -11.60
C ILE A 84 53.52 46.48 -12.75
N THR A 85 53.59 45.68 -13.81
CA THR A 85 54.31 46.09 -15.04
C THR A 85 53.31 46.74 -15.98
N ILE A 86 53.75 47.94 -16.49
CA ILE A 86 52.97 48.61 -17.54
C ILE A 86 53.52 48.14 -18.88
N ASN A 87 52.65 47.63 -19.72
CA ASN A 87 53.00 47.10 -21.05
C ASN A 87 52.27 47.88 -22.15
N ASN A 88 52.88 47.94 -23.35
CA ASN A 88 52.29 48.56 -24.54
C ASN A 88 51.84 50.01 -24.29
N LEU A 89 52.62 50.76 -23.53
CA LEU A 89 52.37 52.19 -23.28
C LEU A 89 52.65 53.00 -24.58
N VAL A 90 51.59 53.47 -25.20
CA VAL A 90 51.61 54.18 -26.47
C VAL A 90 50.73 55.43 -26.43
N LEU A 91 51.07 56.46 -27.20
CA LEU A 91 50.19 57.60 -27.41
C LEU A 91 48.93 57.15 -28.11
N ASN A 92 47.76 57.51 -27.58
CA ASN A 92 46.47 57.12 -28.18
C ASN A 92 46.32 57.78 -29.55
N SER A 93 46.12 56.99 -30.59
CA SER A 93 46.08 57.44 -32.00
C SER A 93 44.80 58.22 -32.36
N THR A 94 43.79 58.23 -31.55
CA THR A 94 42.56 59.00 -31.78
C THR A 94 42.67 60.44 -31.25
N ASN A 95 43.61 60.71 -30.41
CA ASN A 95 43.83 62.04 -29.86
C ASN A 95 44.76 62.88 -30.81
N THR A 96 44.19 63.83 -31.47
CA THR A 96 44.96 64.71 -32.47
C THR A 96 46.04 65.50 -31.80
N VAL A 97 45.96 65.86 -30.53
CA VAL A 97 47.04 66.59 -29.78
C VAL A 97 48.30 65.73 -29.69
N ASN A 98 48.12 64.40 -29.61
CA ASN A 98 49.22 63.44 -29.50
C ASN A 98 50.21 63.50 -30.70
N ALA A 99 49.77 63.97 -31.87
CA ALA A 99 50.62 64.09 -33.03
C ALA A 99 51.81 65.08 -32.80
N ASN A 100 51.70 65.98 -31.82
CA ASN A 100 52.74 66.98 -31.46
C ASN A 100 53.76 66.42 -30.46
N TYR A 101 53.58 65.21 -30.00
CA TYR A 101 54.39 64.60 -28.95
C TYR A 101 55.01 63.28 -29.40
N LYS A 102 56.16 62.99 -28.79
CA LYS A 102 56.82 61.68 -28.86
C LYS A 102 57.01 61.18 -27.43
N LEU A 103 56.52 60.03 -27.18
CA LEU A 103 56.72 59.38 -25.88
C LEU A 103 58.11 58.75 -25.85
N ASP A 104 58.91 59.11 -24.88
CA ASP A 104 60.15 58.42 -24.62
C ASP A 104 59.90 57.12 -23.86
N GLU A 105 60.64 56.09 -24.23
CA GLU A 105 60.51 54.80 -23.60
C GLU A 105 60.78 54.89 -22.09
N SER A 106 59.72 54.85 -21.31
CA SER A 106 59.77 54.57 -19.88
C SER A 106 58.67 53.60 -19.54
N THR A 107 59.01 52.48 -18.94
CA THR A 107 58.06 51.53 -18.37
C THR A 107 58.00 51.76 -16.86
N PRO A 108 57.10 52.63 -16.38
CA PRO A 108 57.00 52.87 -14.96
C PRO A 108 56.51 51.59 -14.24
N THR A 109 57.26 51.21 -13.22
CA THR A 109 56.88 50.10 -12.35
C THR A 109 56.07 50.66 -11.20
N LYS A 110 54.95 49.97 -10.87
CA LYS A 110 54.13 50.28 -9.70
C LYS A 110 54.12 49.08 -8.76
N SER A 111 53.95 49.34 -7.48
CA SER A 111 53.75 48.33 -6.49
C SER A 111 52.23 48.23 -6.19
N GLY A 112 51.73 47.01 -6.14
CA GLY A 112 50.38 46.68 -5.73
C GLY A 112 50.42 45.38 -4.96
N HIS A 113 49.25 44.88 -4.48
CA HIS A 113 49.11 43.59 -3.89
C HIS A 113 47.87 42.91 -4.47
N VAL A 114 47.86 41.59 -4.39
CA VAL A 114 46.70 40.75 -4.75
C VAL A 114 46.06 40.29 -3.46
N ASP A 115 44.83 40.73 -3.20
CA ASP A 115 44.07 40.31 -2.05
C ASP A 115 43.57 38.89 -2.20
N GLU A 116 43.62 38.13 -1.12
CA GLU A 116 42.99 36.83 -1.03
C GLU A 116 41.47 36.97 -1.17
N ARG A 117 40.91 36.11 -2.00
CA ARG A 117 39.50 36.03 -2.22
C ARG A 117 39.00 34.74 -1.61
N GLU A 118 38.23 34.84 -0.52
CA GLU A 118 37.63 33.72 0.15
C GLU A 118 36.28 33.40 -0.47
N VAL A 119 35.89 32.10 -0.45
CA VAL A 119 34.56 31.70 -0.84
C VAL A 119 33.57 32.03 0.29
N ASP A 120 32.62 32.90 -0.01
CA ASP A 120 31.57 33.31 0.91
C ASP A 120 30.41 32.33 0.90
N SER A 121 29.85 32.07 -0.25
CA SER A 121 28.68 31.23 -0.41
C SER A 121 28.58 30.58 -1.77
N LEU A 122 27.77 29.50 -1.85
CA LEU A 122 27.36 28.89 -3.11
C LEU A 122 25.87 29.06 -3.30
N THR A 123 25.47 29.55 -4.47
CA THR A 123 24.07 29.56 -4.90
C THR A 123 23.88 28.51 -6.00
N VAL A 124 23.01 27.50 -5.74
CA VAL A 124 22.75 26.44 -6.70
C VAL A 124 21.37 26.64 -7.30
N THR A 125 21.29 26.80 -8.61
CA THR A 125 20.06 26.82 -9.36
C THR A 125 19.75 25.39 -9.82
N ALA A 126 18.57 24.89 -9.49
CA ALA A 126 18.14 23.55 -9.87
C ALA A 126 18.08 23.35 -11.40
N PRO A 127 18.27 22.11 -11.89
CA PRO A 127 17.93 21.77 -13.27
C PRO A 127 16.49 22.16 -13.61
N THR A 128 16.24 22.52 -14.86
CA THR A 128 14.89 22.90 -15.32
C THR A 128 13.86 21.79 -15.13
N GLN A 129 14.30 20.53 -15.15
CA GLN A 129 13.46 19.35 -14.90
C GLN A 129 12.82 19.38 -13.50
N PHE A 130 13.45 20.02 -12.49
CA PHE A 130 12.93 20.05 -11.12
C PHE A 130 11.66 20.91 -10.97
N ALA A 131 11.38 21.77 -11.95
CA ALA A 131 10.19 22.63 -11.94
C ALA A 131 8.87 21.84 -12.06
N THR A 132 8.91 20.57 -12.49
CA THR A 132 7.75 19.70 -12.64
C THR A 132 7.97 18.38 -11.92
N ALA A 133 6.87 17.78 -11.42
CA ALA A 133 6.95 16.47 -10.82
C ALA A 133 7.28 15.41 -11.88
N GLN A 134 8.23 14.56 -11.56
CA GLN A 134 8.67 13.44 -12.38
C GLN A 134 8.02 12.14 -11.89
N THR A 135 8.16 11.08 -12.67
CA THR A 135 7.71 9.73 -12.28
C THR A 135 8.93 8.83 -12.18
N TYR A 136 8.90 7.86 -11.30
CA TYR A 136 9.90 6.82 -11.23
C TYR A 136 10.24 6.27 -12.62
N GLY A 137 11.52 6.07 -12.89
CA GLY A 137 12.00 5.61 -14.19
C GLY A 137 12.35 6.72 -15.18
N THR A 138 12.00 7.99 -14.89
CA THR A 138 12.44 9.13 -15.71
C THR A 138 13.96 9.30 -15.57
N ALA A 139 14.63 9.56 -16.70
CA ALA A 139 16.06 9.87 -16.69
C ALA A 139 16.30 11.29 -16.14
N LEU A 140 17.31 11.46 -15.28
CA LEU A 140 17.74 12.76 -14.79
C LEU A 140 18.31 13.59 -15.93
N ALA A 141 17.84 14.82 -16.08
CA ALA A 141 18.41 15.83 -16.96
C ALA A 141 18.99 16.97 -16.11
N LEU A 142 20.29 17.23 -16.25
CA LEU A 142 20.98 18.30 -15.54
C LEU A 142 20.97 19.65 -16.28
N ALA A 143 20.29 19.73 -17.42
CA ALA A 143 20.12 20.97 -18.17
C ALA A 143 19.53 22.08 -17.30
N GLY A 144 20.18 23.26 -17.30
CA GLY A 144 19.80 24.41 -16.48
C GLY A 144 20.42 24.43 -15.08
N LEU A 145 21.10 23.35 -14.65
CA LEU A 145 21.87 23.38 -13.41
C LEU A 145 22.95 24.47 -13.47
N LYS A 146 22.98 25.34 -12.46
CA LYS A 146 24.02 26.36 -12.30
C LYS A 146 24.53 26.35 -10.88
N VAL A 147 25.84 26.59 -10.74
CA VAL A 147 26.49 26.85 -9.46
C VAL A 147 27.17 28.19 -9.53
N GLN A 148 26.71 29.14 -8.74
CA GLN A 148 27.35 30.43 -8.57
C GLN A 148 28.19 30.40 -7.29
N VAL A 149 29.48 30.65 -7.45
CA VAL A 149 30.42 30.79 -6.35
C VAL A 149 30.54 32.27 -6.05
N ASN A 150 30.14 32.70 -4.88
CA ASN A 150 30.28 34.09 -4.42
C ASN A 150 31.52 34.20 -3.56
N PHE A 151 32.26 35.26 -3.78
CA PHE A 151 33.52 35.52 -3.09
C PHE A 151 33.44 36.76 -2.21
N THR A 152 34.24 36.78 -1.16
CA THR A 152 34.47 37.91 -0.28
C THR A 152 35.94 38.15 -0.09
N SER A 153 36.31 39.38 0.20
CA SER A 153 37.65 39.78 0.61
C SER A 153 37.49 40.78 1.75
N GLY A 154 38.04 40.47 2.90
CA GLY A 154 37.91 41.32 4.09
C GLY A 154 36.45 41.63 4.48
N GLY A 155 35.50 40.70 4.21
CA GLY A 155 34.07 40.87 4.50
C GLY A 155 33.28 41.69 3.46
N THR A 156 33.91 42.09 2.37
CA THR A 156 33.27 42.84 1.26
C THR A 156 33.13 41.92 0.05
N SER A 157 32.01 42.03 -0.71
CA SER A 157 31.80 41.24 -1.92
C SER A 157 32.96 41.38 -2.89
N ALA A 158 33.50 40.28 -3.35
CA ALA A 158 34.65 40.16 -4.22
C ALA A 158 34.30 39.53 -5.58
N GLY A 159 33.05 39.67 -6.00
CA GLY A 159 32.54 39.15 -7.26
C GLY A 159 32.04 37.73 -7.18
N SER A 160 31.65 37.18 -8.31
CA SER A 160 31.17 35.81 -8.41
C SER A 160 31.61 35.14 -9.71
N GLU A 161 31.63 33.82 -9.69
CA GLU A 161 31.83 32.98 -10.87
C GLU A 161 30.63 32.05 -11.00
N THR A 162 30.01 31.99 -12.15
CA THR A 162 28.86 31.09 -12.41
C THR A 162 29.30 29.98 -13.34
N TYR A 163 29.02 28.76 -12.93
CA TYR A 163 29.25 27.54 -13.71
C TYR A 163 27.91 26.98 -14.16
N VAL A 164 27.71 26.91 -15.47
CA VAL A 164 26.47 26.39 -16.07
C VAL A 164 26.75 25.01 -16.64
N TRP A 165 25.95 24.03 -16.25
CA TRP A 165 26.05 22.67 -16.78
C TRP A 165 25.87 22.68 -18.30
N LYS A 166 26.77 22.07 -19.04
CA LYS A 166 26.70 21.91 -20.48
C LYS A 166 26.52 20.45 -20.89
N ASP A 167 27.39 19.57 -20.43
CA ASP A 167 27.32 18.12 -20.65
C ASP A 167 28.06 17.37 -19.53
N ALA A 168 28.15 16.02 -19.64
CA ALA A 168 28.74 15.17 -18.60
C ALA A 168 30.19 15.52 -18.20
N SER A 169 30.94 16.25 -19.03
CA SER A 169 32.35 16.56 -18.81
C SER A 169 32.66 18.04 -18.88
N THR A 170 31.68 18.87 -19.25
CA THR A 170 31.93 20.27 -19.58
C THR A 170 30.93 21.19 -18.88
N TRP A 171 31.47 22.29 -18.33
CA TRP A 171 30.73 23.41 -17.78
C TRP A 171 31.07 24.66 -18.54
N THR A 172 30.14 25.58 -18.66
CA THR A 172 30.44 26.91 -19.16
C THR A 172 30.68 27.82 -17.95
N LYS A 173 31.91 28.33 -17.79
CA LYS A 173 32.26 29.30 -16.76
C LYS A 173 31.91 30.68 -17.25
N GLN A 174 31.18 31.46 -16.48
CA GLN A 174 30.77 32.83 -16.69
C GLN A 174 31.30 33.69 -15.57
N VAL A 175 32.01 34.76 -15.93
CA VAL A 175 32.52 35.75 -15.01
C VAL A 175 32.10 37.11 -15.54
N GLU A 176 31.62 37.98 -14.64
CA GLU A 176 31.15 39.31 -15.03
C GLU A 176 32.28 40.11 -15.78
N GLY A 177 31.92 40.65 -16.93
CA GLY A 177 32.87 41.41 -17.76
C GLY A 177 33.82 40.58 -18.61
N GLN A 178 33.70 39.25 -18.61
CA GLN A 178 34.52 38.35 -19.43
C GLN A 178 33.66 37.51 -20.37
N SER A 179 34.30 36.97 -21.41
CA SER A 179 33.64 36.01 -22.30
C SER A 179 33.46 34.66 -21.62
N ASP A 180 32.34 33.99 -21.89
CA ASP A 180 32.05 32.63 -21.42
C ASP A 180 33.11 31.64 -21.92
N VAL A 181 33.58 30.76 -21.06
CA VAL A 181 34.61 29.77 -21.33
C VAL A 181 34.17 28.37 -20.90
N ASP A 182 34.32 27.40 -21.81
CA ASP A 182 34.09 26.00 -21.46
C ASP A 182 35.25 25.46 -20.62
N VAL A 183 34.91 24.84 -19.49
CA VAL A 183 35.85 24.24 -18.54
C VAL A 183 35.46 22.77 -18.23
N THR A 184 36.50 21.95 -18.09
CA THR A 184 36.32 20.52 -17.72
C THR A 184 36.55 20.27 -16.23
N THR A 185 37.03 21.28 -15.50
CA THR A 185 37.28 21.21 -14.06
C THR A 185 36.52 22.33 -13.37
N VAL A 186 35.83 22.03 -12.31
CA VAL A 186 35.11 22.99 -11.46
C VAL A 186 35.65 22.91 -10.02
N PRO A 187 35.58 24.01 -9.24
CA PRO A 187 36.14 24.08 -7.89
C PRO A 187 35.20 23.52 -6.82
N PHE A 188 34.21 22.74 -7.20
CA PHE A 188 33.20 22.15 -6.29
C PHE A 188 32.86 20.72 -6.68
N THR A 189 32.32 19.99 -5.74
CA THR A 189 31.71 18.67 -5.96
C THR A 189 30.20 18.75 -5.85
N LEU A 190 29.49 17.83 -6.49
CA LEU A 190 28.05 17.74 -6.42
C LEU A 190 27.63 16.46 -5.68
N ALA A 191 26.53 16.55 -4.93
CA ALA A 191 25.87 15.40 -4.33
C ALA A 191 24.36 15.64 -4.24
N TRP A 192 23.57 14.57 -4.17
CA TRP A 192 22.18 14.69 -3.75
C TRP A 192 22.12 15.14 -2.28
N SER A 193 21.25 16.10 -1.97
CA SER A 193 21.20 16.71 -0.63
C SER A 193 21.02 15.65 0.47
N GLY A 194 21.90 15.71 1.48
CA GLY A 194 21.92 14.77 2.59
C GLY A 194 22.45 13.36 2.23
N THR A 195 23.16 13.21 1.12
CA THR A 195 23.83 11.96 0.71
C THR A 195 25.23 12.25 0.19
N THR A 196 25.97 11.20 -0.16
CA THR A 196 27.24 11.28 -0.87
C THR A 196 27.09 10.90 -2.35
N ASP A 197 25.89 10.57 -2.80
CA ASP A 197 25.63 10.14 -4.18
C ASP A 197 25.72 11.32 -5.13
N VAL A 198 26.48 11.16 -6.19
CA VAL A 198 26.67 12.19 -7.21
C VAL A 198 25.51 12.15 -8.22
N PRO A 199 24.77 13.25 -8.45
CA PRO A 199 23.78 13.30 -9.50
C PRO A 199 24.44 13.15 -10.87
N THR A 200 24.00 12.16 -11.64
CA THR A 200 24.58 11.82 -12.93
C THR A 200 23.55 11.99 -14.05
N GLN A 201 23.96 12.69 -15.12
CA GLN A 201 23.10 12.84 -16.31
C GLN A 201 22.62 11.49 -16.83
N GLY A 202 21.30 11.33 -16.95
CA GLY A 202 20.68 10.09 -17.45
C GLY A 202 20.47 9.02 -16.39
N GLU A 203 20.84 9.26 -15.12
CA GLU A 203 20.49 8.29 -14.05
C GLU A 203 18.97 8.14 -13.93
N THR A 204 18.51 6.95 -13.58
CA THR A 204 17.10 6.68 -13.36
C THR A 204 16.64 7.30 -12.04
N LEU A 205 15.73 8.26 -12.11
CA LEU A 205 15.13 8.86 -10.93
C LEU A 205 14.27 7.84 -10.19
N ASN A 206 14.45 7.72 -8.88
CA ASN A 206 13.64 6.92 -7.98
C ASN A 206 12.97 7.79 -6.92
N VAL A 207 11.99 7.24 -6.22
CA VAL A 207 11.20 7.98 -5.22
C VAL A 207 12.04 8.44 -4.03
N GLN A 208 13.17 7.78 -3.73
CA GLN A 208 14.10 8.21 -2.68
C GLN A 208 14.80 9.54 -3.01
N ARG A 209 14.83 9.94 -4.29
CA ARG A 209 15.31 11.27 -4.73
C ARG A 209 14.23 12.36 -4.57
N SER A 210 12.97 11.99 -4.34
CA SER A 210 11.92 12.97 -4.05
C SER A 210 12.28 13.80 -2.83
N THR A 211 12.02 15.09 -2.89
CA THR A 211 12.43 16.08 -1.86
C THR A 211 13.95 16.26 -1.69
N LYS A 212 14.75 15.85 -2.68
CA LYS A 212 16.20 16.10 -2.72
C LYS A 212 16.51 17.21 -3.70
N GLY A 213 17.38 18.13 -3.30
CA GLY A 213 18.04 19.10 -4.17
C GLY A 213 19.45 18.61 -4.52
N ILE A 214 20.14 19.36 -5.37
CA ILE A 214 21.56 19.15 -5.65
C ILE A 214 22.36 20.08 -4.75
N THR A 215 23.26 19.52 -3.95
CA THR A 215 24.20 20.27 -3.10
C THR A 215 25.53 20.37 -3.82
N ALA A 216 26.02 21.58 -3.96
CA ALA A 216 27.41 21.84 -4.33
C ALA A 216 28.25 22.13 -3.09
N SER A 217 29.45 21.56 -3.02
CA SER A 217 30.40 21.77 -1.92
C SER A 217 31.71 22.27 -2.50
N TYR A 218 32.16 23.46 -2.09
CA TYR A 218 33.41 24.03 -2.61
C TYR A 218 34.61 23.23 -2.06
N THR A 219 35.50 22.84 -2.97
CA THR A 219 36.64 21.97 -2.62
C THR A 219 37.57 22.63 -1.62
N GLY A 220 37.91 21.94 -0.54
CA GLY A 220 38.84 22.43 0.48
C GLY A 220 38.21 23.36 1.54
N THR A 221 36.91 23.59 1.50
CA THR A 221 36.18 24.39 2.50
C THR A 221 34.95 23.66 3.02
N SER A 222 34.27 24.26 3.99
CA SER A 222 32.94 23.79 4.48
C SER A 222 31.76 24.50 3.78
N VAL A 223 32.01 25.34 2.78
CA VAL A 223 30.97 26.15 2.12
C VAL A 223 30.16 25.25 1.17
N THR A 224 28.86 25.24 1.37
CA THR A 224 27.92 24.49 0.56
C THR A 224 26.73 25.34 0.13
N GLY A 225 26.08 24.96 -0.96
CA GLY A 225 24.79 25.50 -1.39
C GLY A 225 23.93 24.39 -1.95
N THR A 226 22.62 24.48 -1.76
CA THR A 226 21.68 23.45 -2.21
C THR A 226 20.58 24.08 -3.06
N SER A 227 20.24 23.44 -4.17
CA SER A 227 19.18 23.86 -5.09
C SER A 227 17.79 23.57 -4.53
N ASP A 228 16.74 24.04 -5.22
CA ASP A 228 15.38 23.56 -5.07
C ASP A 228 15.32 22.03 -5.27
N GLN A 229 14.27 21.44 -4.68
CA GLN A 229 14.09 19.99 -4.64
C GLN A 229 13.33 19.48 -5.85
N ILE A 230 13.63 18.23 -6.25
CA ILE A 230 12.83 17.49 -7.22
C ILE A 230 11.68 16.75 -6.53
N THR A 231 10.57 16.61 -7.24
CA THR A 231 9.48 15.69 -6.86
C THR A 231 9.51 14.48 -7.78
N VAL A 232 9.59 13.28 -7.20
CA VAL A 232 9.52 12.01 -7.94
C VAL A 232 8.35 11.20 -7.41
N ASN A 233 7.36 10.98 -8.25
CA ASN A 233 6.16 10.21 -7.93
C ASN A 233 6.37 8.73 -8.24
N PRO A 234 5.81 7.82 -7.40
CA PRO A 234 5.79 6.40 -7.71
C PRO A 234 4.89 6.09 -8.91
N ILE A 235 5.19 5.02 -9.63
CA ILE A 235 4.30 4.45 -10.64
C ILE A 235 3.09 3.83 -9.93
N THR A 236 1.88 4.12 -10.46
CA THR A 236 0.65 3.52 -9.95
C THR A 236 0.36 2.22 -10.68
N LEU A 237 0.30 1.12 -9.93
CA LEU A 237 -0.03 -0.22 -10.43
C LEU A 237 -1.51 -0.50 -10.15
N THR A 238 -2.24 -1.02 -11.14
CA THR A 238 -3.67 -1.32 -10.99
C THR A 238 -4.06 -2.69 -11.50
N LYS A 239 -3.26 -3.32 -12.37
CA LYS A 239 -3.62 -4.57 -13.03
C LYS A 239 -3.07 -5.77 -12.26
N ILE A 240 -3.97 -6.54 -11.66
CA ILE A 240 -3.65 -7.76 -10.90
C ILE A 240 -4.31 -8.95 -11.58
N LYS A 241 -3.53 -9.99 -11.83
CA LYS A 241 -4.02 -11.29 -12.28
C LYS A 241 -3.84 -12.32 -11.17
N ILE A 242 -4.93 -13.01 -10.84
CA ILE A 242 -4.91 -14.16 -9.95
C ILE A 242 -4.89 -15.43 -10.81
N THR A 243 -4.09 -16.41 -10.40
CA THR A 243 -4.07 -17.73 -11.03
C THR A 243 -4.18 -18.79 -9.93
N GLY A 244 -5.15 -19.67 -10.08
CA GLY A 244 -5.44 -20.77 -9.15
C GLY A 244 -6.62 -21.58 -9.64
N THR A 245 -6.95 -22.63 -8.92
CA THR A 245 -8.10 -23.49 -9.19
C THR A 245 -9.28 -23.14 -8.30
N ASP A 246 -10.49 -23.40 -8.77
CA ASP A 246 -11.71 -23.30 -7.96
C ASP A 246 -11.60 -24.17 -6.71
N GLN A 247 -12.20 -23.72 -5.63
CA GLN A 247 -12.16 -24.37 -4.32
C GLN A 247 -13.52 -24.91 -3.94
N THR A 248 -13.52 -26.02 -3.22
CA THR A 248 -14.76 -26.63 -2.70
C THR A 248 -14.51 -27.12 -1.29
N LYS A 249 -15.45 -26.84 -0.39
CA LYS A 249 -15.47 -27.44 0.95
C LYS A 249 -16.89 -27.89 1.33
N VAL A 250 -17.00 -28.75 2.34
CA VAL A 250 -18.24 -29.05 3.02
C VAL A 250 -18.49 -27.95 4.06
N TYR A 251 -19.74 -27.55 4.24
CA TYR A 251 -20.13 -26.55 5.24
C TYR A 251 -19.56 -26.87 6.62
N ASP A 252 -18.93 -25.87 7.24
CA ASP A 252 -18.27 -25.97 8.55
C ASP A 252 -18.55 -24.75 9.45
N GLY A 253 -19.50 -23.87 9.04
CA GLY A 253 -19.92 -22.69 9.78
C GLY A 253 -19.07 -21.45 9.59
N ASN A 254 -18.04 -21.47 8.73
CA ASN A 254 -17.19 -20.31 8.46
C ASN A 254 -16.88 -20.16 6.95
N ALA A 255 -16.31 -19.00 6.57
CA ALA A 255 -15.90 -18.72 5.20
C ALA A 255 -14.41 -19.02 4.95
N ASP A 256 -13.68 -19.57 5.92
CA ASP A 256 -12.25 -19.75 5.83
C ASP A 256 -11.85 -20.74 4.73
N LEU A 257 -10.80 -20.43 3.99
CA LEU A 257 -10.14 -21.35 3.09
C LEU A 257 -9.05 -22.14 3.85
N THR A 258 -9.37 -23.34 4.28
CA THR A 258 -8.43 -24.21 5.00
C THR A 258 -8.41 -25.60 4.35
N PRO A 259 -7.23 -26.11 3.88
CA PRO A 259 -5.95 -25.45 3.84
C PRO A 259 -5.91 -24.29 2.83
N ASN A 260 -5.11 -23.24 3.14
CA ASN A 260 -4.98 -22.11 2.23
C ASN A 260 -4.39 -22.56 0.89
N PRO A 261 -5.11 -22.42 -0.23
CA PRO A 261 -4.64 -22.88 -1.53
C PRO A 261 -3.50 -22.01 -2.03
N ALA A 262 -2.61 -22.61 -2.84
CA ALA A 262 -1.51 -21.93 -3.48
C ALA A 262 -1.98 -21.08 -4.66
N PHE A 263 -2.56 -19.92 -4.40
CA PHE A 263 -2.84 -18.94 -5.43
C PHE A 263 -1.57 -18.12 -5.75
N THR A 264 -1.44 -17.75 -7.02
CA THR A 264 -0.40 -16.81 -7.45
C THR A 264 -1.03 -15.48 -7.85
N TYR A 265 -0.34 -14.41 -7.46
CA TYR A 265 -0.79 -13.03 -7.69
C TYR A 265 0.27 -12.32 -8.51
N ALA A 266 -0.07 -11.84 -9.68
CA ALA A 266 0.85 -11.19 -10.60
C ALA A 266 0.38 -9.79 -10.94
N ILE A 267 1.30 -8.82 -10.89
CA ILE A 267 1.11 -7.51 -11.49
C ILE A 267 1.41 -7.67 -12.99
N THR A 268 0.45 -7.34 -13.85
CA THR A 268 0.58 -7.60 -15.29
C THR A 268 1.06 -6.42 -16.12
N GLU A 269 1.02 -5.20 -15.55
CA GLU A 269 1.41 -3.98 -16.25
C GLU A 269 2.07 -2.98 -15.29
N GLY A 270 2.96 -2.14 -15.81
CA GLY A 270 3.53 -0.98 -15.11
C GLY A 270 4.82 -1.25 -14.36
N ILE A 271 5.30 -2.48 -14.23
CA ILE A 271 6.63 -2.75 -13.68
C ILE A 271 7.68 -2.43 -14.75
N ILE A 272 8.68 -1.66 -14.36
CA ILE A 272 9.83 -1.32 -15.20
C ILE A 272 11.12 -1.89 -14.61
N ASN A 273 12.19 -1.93 -15.41
CA ASN A 273 13.54 -2.36 -14.99
C ASN A 273 13.63 -3.76 -14.37
N SER A 274 12.62 -4.61 -14.57
CA SER A 274 12.52 -5.93 -13.93
C SER A 274 12.57 -5.85 -12.39
N ASP A 275 11.98 -4.81 -11.81
CA ASP A 275 11.94 -4.64 -10.37
C ASP A 275 11.19 -5.81 -9.69
N PRO A 276 11.65 -6.24 -8.51
CA PRO A 276 11.13 -7.44 -7.85
C PRO A 276 9.80 -7.22 -7.13
N VAL A 277 9.09 -6.11 -7.39
CA VAL A 277 7.83 -5.79 -6.71
C VAL A 277 6.78 -6.84 -7.00
N THR A 278 6.10 -7.30 -5.97
CA THR A 278 5.03 -8.29 -6.04
C THR A 278 3.80 -7.78 -5.30
N VAL A 279 2.71 -8.54 -5.37
CA VAL A 279 1.44 -8.20 -4.72
C VAL A 279 0.92 -9.38 -3.93
N ALA A 280 0.33 -9.11 -2.77
CA ALA A 280 -0.33 -10.11 -1.93
C ALA A 280 -1.66 -9.55 -1.40
N PRO A 281 -2.69 -10.39 -1.20
CA PRO A 281 -3.91 -10.01 -0.51
C PRO A 281 -3.76 -10.15 1.01
N ASN A 282 -4.61 -9.45 1.76
CA ASN A 282 -4.76 -9.66 3.20
C ASN A 282 -5.79 -10.74 3.53
N THR A 283 -6.83 -10.85 2.70
CA THR A 283 -7.95 -11.77 2.91
C THR A 283 -8.12 -12.65 1.69
N VAL A 284 -8.30 -13.95 1.93
CA VAL A 284 -8.64 -14.96 0.94
C VAL A 284 -9.65 -15.92 1.60
N GLU A 285 -10.92 -15.83 1.22
CA GLU A 285 -11.99 -16.58 1.85
C GLU A 285 -13.13 -16.88 0.85
N TYR A 286 -14.06 -17.73 1.21
CA TYR A 286 -15.32 -17.90 0.48
C TYR A 286 -16.15 -16.60 0.52
N ALA A 287 -17.04 -16.40 -0.44
CA ALA A 287 -17.88 -15.21 -0.51
C ALA A 287 -18.79 -15.07 0.72
N GLU A 288 -19.27 -16.20 1.25
CA GLU A 288 -20.08 -16.29 2.47
C GLU A 288 -19.80 -17.61 3.21
N ALA A 289 -20.23 -17.72 4.46
CA ALA A 289 -20.04 -18.92 5.27
C ALA A 289 -21.09 -20.02 4.99
N ASP A 290 -22.24 -19.66 4.44
CA ASP A 290 -23.33 -20.56 4.15
C ASP A 290 -23.13 -21.39 2.87
N VAL A 291 -23.91 -22.45 2.69
CA VAL A 291 -23.93 -23.25 1.46
C VAL A 291 -24.31 -22.39 0.26
N HIS A 292 -23.45 -22.37 -0.73
CA HIS A 292 -23.66 -21.64 -1.99
C HIS A 292 -23.07 -22.38 -3.18
N ALA A 293 -23.58 -22.05 -4.36
CA ALA A 293 -23.04 -22.53 -5.63
C ALA A 293 -21.70 -21.83 -5.94
N SER A 294 -21.10 -22.16 -7.06
CA SER A 294 -19.84 -21.57 -7.52
C SER A 294 -19.95 -20.04 -7.66
N GLU A 295 -19.26 -19.32 -6.80
CA GLU A 295 -19.15 -17.85 -6.77
C GLU A 295 -17.71 -17.42 -6.63
N PRO A 296 -17.31 -16.22 -7.13
CA PRO A 296 -15.94 -15.73 -6.96
C PRO A 296 -15.55 -15.66 -5.48
N LEU A 297 -14.34 -16.14 -5.17
CA LEU A 297 -13.77 -16.01 -3.82
C LEU A 297 -13.61 -14.53 -3.45
N ASN A 298 -13.79 -14.22 -2.17
CA ASN A 298 -13.51 -12.91 -1.60
C ASN A 298 -12.00 -12.77 -1.36
N ILE A 299 -11.29 -12.16 -2.34
CA ILE A 299 -9.85 -11.91 -2.28
C ILE A 299 -9.63 -10.40 -2.25
N THR A 300 -9.27 -9.87 -1.08
CA THR A 300 -9.25 -8.42 -0.84
C THR A 300 -8.02 -7.95 -0.06
N GLY A 301 -7.88 -6.62 0.06
CA GLY A 301 -6.79 -6.02 0.82
C GLY A 301 -5.44 -6.16 0.14
N PHE A 302 -5.38 -6.07 -1.20
CA PHE A 302 -4.13 -6.16 -1.94
C PHE A 302 -3.16 -5.08 -1.50
N HIS A 303 -1.90 -5.46 -1.31
CA HIS A 303 -0.80 -4.58 -1.01
C HIS A 303 0.46 -5.03 -1.75
N LEU A 304 1.36 -4.06 -2.02
CA LEU A 304 2.63 -4.36 -2.65
C LEU A 304 3.61 -4.96 -1.64
N THR A 305 4.38 -5.93 -2.10
CA THR A 305 5.50 -6.51 -1.37
C THR A 305 6.79 -6.34 -2.18
N ASN A 306 7.96 -6.41 -1.54
CA ASN A 306 9.27 -6.15 -2.17
C ASN A 306 9.38 -4.75 -2.82
N ASN A 307 8.66 -3.75 -2.29
CA ASN A 307 8.66 -2.37 -2.75
C ASN A 307 9.42 -1.46 -1.75
N ASN A 308 10.62 -1.88 -1.36
CA ASN A 308 11.39 -1.22 -0.29
C ASN A 308 11.75 0.23 -0.59
N ASP A 309 11.94 0.57 -1.86
CA ASP A 309 12.28 1.93 -2.29
C ASP A 309 11.06 2.84 -2.48
N GLY A 310 9.85 2.29 -2.36
CA GLY A 310 8.61 3.03 -2.56
C GLY A 310 8.37 3.51 -3.99
N ASN A 311 9.05 2.91 -4.97
CA ASN A 311 9.00 3.31 -6.38
C ASN A 311 7.65 3.04 -7.04
N TYR A 312 6.82 2.24 -6.39
CA TYR A 312 5.48 1.89 -6.84
C TYR A 312 4.45 2.15 -5.76
N LYS A 313 3.22 2.41 -6.16
CA LYS A 313 2.04 2.41 -5.30
C LYS A 313 0.93 1.61 -5.94
N LEU A 314 0.12 0.97 -5.13
CA LEU A 314 -1.08 0.31 -5.60
C LEU A 314 -2.21 1.35 -5.71
N GLY A 315 -2.83 1.44 -6.89
CA GLY A 315 -4.08 2.18 -7.10
C GLY A 315 -5.29 1.30 -6.79
N THR A 316 -6.45 1.67 -7.29
CA THR A 316 -7.63 0.78 -7.22
C THR A 316 -7.38 -0.44 -8.10
N PRO A 317 -7.33 -1.65 -7.53
CA PRO A 317 -7.00 -2.84 -8.30
C PRO A 317 -8.10 -3.21 -9.30
N ASP A 318 -7.70 -3.47 -10.54
CA ASP A 318 -8.49 -4.16 -11.56
C ASP A 318 -8.02 -5.62 -11.56
N VAL A 319 -8.83 -6.48 -10.92
CA VAL A 319 -8.47 -7.86 -10.61
C VAL A 319 -9.10 -8.80 -11.63
N THR A 320 -8.33 -9.71 -12.19
CA THR A 320 -8.79 -10.72 -13.14
C THR A 320 -8.38 -12.12 -12.72
N GLY A 321 -9.15 -13.13 -13.15
CA GLY A 321 -8.83 -14.54 -12.91
C GLY A 321 -9.10 -15.01 -11.49
N THR A 322 -9.99 -14.32 -10.74
CA THR A 322 -10.40 -14.77 -9.40
C THR A 322 -11.03 -16.16 -9.48
N PRO A 323 -10.48 -17.17 -8.76
CA PRO A 323 -11.11 -18.50 -8.68
C PRO A 323 -12.45 -18.45 -7.99
N ASN A 324 -13.31 -19.43 -8.28
CA ASN A 324 -14.58 -19.57 -7.60
C ASN A 324 -14.46 -20.49 -6.35
N GLY A 325 -15.38 -20.27 -5.42
CA GLY A 325 -15.61 -21.11 -4.25
C GLY A 325 -16.98 -21.76 -4.29
N THR A 326 -17.10 -22.96 -3.74
CA THR A 326 -18.36 -23.69 -3.53
C THR A 326 -18.38 -24.24 -2.13
N ILE A 327 -19.44 -23.97 -1.37
CA ILE A 327 -19.70 -24.64 -0.08
C ILE A 327 -20.84 -25.59 -0.27
N THR A 328 -20.60 -26.89 -0.07
CA THR A 328 -21.59 -27.95 -0.20
C THR A 328 -22.28 -28.27 1.12
N LYS A 329 -23.53 -28.82 1.05
CA LYS A 329 -24.26 -29.21 2.24
C LYS A 329 -23.49 -30.22 3.07
N ARG A 330 -23.51 -30.01 4.40
CA ARG A 330 -22.92 -30.95 5.36
C ARG A 330 -23.90 -32.08 5.68
N PRO A 331 -23.52 -33.36 5.46
CA PRO A 331 -24.39 -34.50 5.79
C PRO A 331 -24.51 -34.68 7.30
N ILE A 332 -25.75 -34.88 7.76
CA ILE A 332 -26.08 -35.25 9.13
C ILE A 332 -26.98 -36.49 9.13
N THR A 333 -26.77 -37.40 10.08
CA THR A 333 -27.57 -38.61 10.22
C THR A 333 -28.37 -38.54 11.51
N LEU A 334 -29.69 -38.54 11.39
CA LEU A 334 -30.60 -38.65 12.53
C LEU A 334 -30.66 -40.11 12.97
N THR A 335 -30.43 -40.38 14.26
CA THR A 335 -30.38 -41.73 14.82
C THR A 335 -31.56 -42.05 15.74
N ALA A 336 -32.14 -41.08 16.41
CA ALA A 336 -33.29 -41.27 17.26
C ALA A 336 -34.15 -40.00 17.42
N ILE A 337 -35.44 -40.20 17.64
CA ILE A 337 -36.38 -39.21 18.20
C ILE A 337 -36.88 -39.74 19.54
N THR A 338 -36.69 -38.97 20.63
CA THR A 338 -36.96 -39.45 22.00
C THR A 338 -38.16 -38.79 22.68
N ASN A 339 -38.57 -37.61 22.28
CA ASN A 339 -39.64 -36.87 22.95
C ASN A 339 -41.01 -37.12 22.28
N ILE A 340 -41.32 -38.36 21.97
CA ILE A 340 -42.65 -38.73 21.46
C ILE A 340 -43.67 -38.59 22.58
N PRO A 341 -44.79 -37.86 22.39
CA PRO A 341 -45.84 -37.76 23.39
C PRO A 341 -46.37 -39.08 23.78
N ALA A 342 -46.50 -39.40 25.10
CA ALA A 342 -47.14 -40.59 25.60
C ALA A 342 -48.64 -40.58 25.25
N ILE A 343 -49.15 -41.72 24.95
CA ILE A 343 -50.60 -41.93 24.70
C ILE A 343 -51.20 -42.86 25.74
N ASN A 344 -52.48 -42.81 25.89
CA ASN A 344 -53.26 -43.87 26.61
C ASN A 344 -53.61 -44.96 25.62
N ARG A 345 -53.75 -46.18 26.12
CA ARG A 345 -54.33 -47.33 25.34
C ARG A 345 -55.60 -46.87 24.62
N PHE A 346 -55.74 -47.34 23.39
CA PHE A 346 -56.87 -47.08 22.51
C PHE A 346 -56.91 -45.60 21.93
N GLU A 347 -56.04 -44.70 22.33
CA GLU A 347 -55.96 -43.37 21.70
C GLU A 347 -55.34 -43.47 20.31
N ALA A 348 -55.69 -42.52 19.45
CA ALA A 348 -55.01 -42.36 18.17
C ALA A 348 -53.56 -41.91 18.40
N GLY A 349 -52.65 -42.85 18.29
CA GLY A 349 -51.21 -42.56 18.52
C GLY A 349 -50.52 -41.93 17.33
N THR A 350 -51.02 -40.80 16.81
CA THR A 350 -50.47 -40.14 15.64
C THR A 350 -50.25 -38.62 15.91
N GLY A 351 -49.19 -38.06 15.33
CA GLY A 351 -48.94 -36.63 15.32
C GLY A 351 -48.32 -36.21 14.00
N THR A 352 -48.68 -35.03 13.51
CA THR A 352 -48.16 -34.44 12.28
C THR A 352 -47.38 -33.17 12.58
N ASP A 353 -46.36 -32.87 11.74
CA ASP A 353 -45.52 -31.68 11.84
C ASP A 353 -44.92 -31.42 13.25
N GLN A 354 -44.56 -32.50 13.92
CA GLN A 354 -43.90 -32.43 15.21
C GLN A 354 -42.45 -31.97 15.02
N THR A 355 -41.88 -31.29 16.01
CA THR A 355 -40.51 -30.80 15.97
C THR A 355 -39.65 -31.40 17.07
N ALA A 356 -38.40 -31.71 16.73
CA ALA A 356 -37.37 -32.09 17.68
C ALA A 356 -36.07 -31.42 17.32
N THR A 357 -35.25 -31.01 18.31
CA THR A 357 -34.01 -30.33 18.11
C THR A 357 -32.81 -31.16 18.56
N SER A 358 -31.63 -30.85 18.01
CA SER A 358 -30.37 -31.44 18.42
C SER A 358 -29.84 -30.92 19.78
N ALA A 359 -30.52 -29.95 20.39
CA ALA A 359 -30.14 -29.45 21.70
C ALA A 359 -30.30 -30.50 22.80
N ALA A 360 -29.55 -30.35 23.90
CA ALA A 360 -29.72 -31.18 25.08
C ALA A 360 -31.18 -31.12 25.54
N ASN A 361 -31.86 -32.28 25.62
CA ASN A 361 -33.29 -32.44 25.89
C ASN A 361 -34.22 -31.97 24.73
N GLY A 362 -33.69 -31.74 23.53
CA GLY A 362 -34.49 -31.34 22.37
C GLY A 362 -35.19 -32.49 21.63
N GLY A 363 -34.89 -33.72 21.96
CA GLY A 363 -35.54 -34.93 21.45
C GLY A 363 -35.00 -35.51 20.15
N ALA A 364 -34.12 -34.85 19.45
CA ALA A 364 -33.43 -35.36 18.25
C ALA A 364 -32.00 -35.76 18.57
N THR A 365 -31.61 -36.98 18.24
CA THR A 365 -30.24 -37.48 18.38
C THR A 365 -29.63 -37.73 17.01
N PHE A 366 -28.40 -37.25 16.82
CA PHE A 366 -27.64 -37.40 15.58
C PHE A 366 -26.38 -38.20 15.82
N GLU A 367 -25.79 -38.74 14.75
CA GLU A 367 -24.43 -39.29 14.79
C GLU A 367 -23.44 -38.21 15.25
N ALA A 368 -22.37 -38.63 15.92
CA ALA A 368 -21.30 -37.73 16.35
C ALA A 368 -20.66 -37.01 15.15
N ALA A 369 -20.33 -35.74 15.35
CA ALA A 369 -19.65 -34.95 14.33
C ALA A 369 -18.27 -35.51 14.01
N SER A 370 -17.89 -35.47 12.74
CA SER A 370 -16.56 -35.75 12.22
C SER A 370 -16.07 -34.57 11.38
N THR A 371 -14.99 -34.73 10.63
CA THR A 371 -14.42 -33.64 9.79
C THR A 371 -15.48 -33.05 8.86
N ASP A 372 -16.23 -33.87 8.13
CA ASP A 372 -17.15 -33.42 7.07
C ASP A 372 -18.60 -33.85 7.31
N THR A 373 -18.94 -34.43 8.46
CA THR A 373 -20.27 -34.90 8.81
C THR A 373 -20.65 -34.47 10.22
N GLY A 374 -21.99 -34.56 10.52
CA GLY A 374 -22.53 -34.19 11.83
C GLY A 374 -22.75 -32.67 11.95
N ILE A 375 -23.36 -32.27 13.05
CA ILE A 375 -23.73 -30.88 13.29
C ILE A 375 -22.50 -30.07 13.65
N VAL A 376 -22.34 -28.84 13.07
CA VAL A 376 -21.28 -27.91 13.41
C VAL A 376 -21.40 -27.51 14.88
N SER A 377 -20.27 -27.43 15.58
CA SER A 377 -20.24 -27.10 17.00
C SER A 377 -20.91 -25.76 17.30
N GLY A 378 -21.83 -25.74 18.23
CA GLY A 378 -22.60 -24.57 18.63
C GLY A 378 -23.87 -24.32 17.82
N GLU A 379 -24.10 -25.06 16.74
CA GLU A 379 -25.36 -24.99 15.99
C GLU A 379 -26.42 -25.94 16.51
N THR A 380 -27.68 -25.57 16.31
CA THR A 380 -28.85 -26.38 16.66
C THR A 380 -29.66 -26.64 15.40
N VAL A 381 -29.90 -27.91 15.12
CA VAL A 381 -30.71 -28.37 13.99
C VAL A 381 -32.08 -28.78 14.48
N THR A 382 -33.13 -28.41 13.76
CA THR A 382 -34.50 -28.76 14.03
C THR A 382 -35.00 -29.72 12.96
N VAL A 383 -35.56 -30.87 13.41
CA VAL A 383 -36.19 -31.86 12.56
C VAL A 383 -37.72 -31.75 12.71
N ILE A 384 -38.41 -31.78 11.58
CA ILE A 384 -39.87 -31.86 11.51
C ILE A 384 -40.21 -33.29 11.09
N TYR A 385 -41.17 -33.91 11.77
CA TYR A 385 -41.55 -35.29 11.53
C TYR A 385 -43.02 -35.55 11.84
N ASP A 386 -43.60 -36.59 11.23
CA ASP A 386 -44.87 -37.18 11.63
C ASP A 386 -44.57 -38.50 12.33
N TYR A 387 -45.44 -38.90 13.26
CA TYR A 387 -45.31 -40.15 13.95
C TYR A 387 -46.63 -40.94 14.05
N ALA A 388 -46.52 -42.27 14.16
CA ALA A 388 -47.58 -43.13 14.44
C ALA A 388 -47.15 -44.33 15.33
N TYR A 389 -47.80 -44.56 16.42
CA TYR A 389 -47.59 -45.76 17.23
C TYR A 389 -47.90 -47.01 16.42
N ALA A 390 -47.00 -47.98 16.40
CA ALA A 390 -47.22 -49.28 15.71
C ALA A 390 -48.26 -50.10 16.38
N ASP A 391 -48.41 -50.03 17.71
CA ASP A 391 -49.42 -50.64 18.54
C ASP A 391 -49.86 -49.65 19.63
N ASN A 392 -51.17 -49.35 19.66
CA ASN A 392 -51.77 -48.49 20.67
C ASN A 392 -52.71 -49.32 21.60
N GLN A 393 -52.68 -50.66 21.48
CA GLN A 393 -53.51 -51.57 22.24
C GLN A 393 -52.81 -52.21 23.44
N THR A 394 -51.48 -52.26 23.39
CA THR A 394 -50.65 -52.91 24.40
C THR A 394 -49.89 -51.85 25.22
N VAL A 395 -50.06 -51.95 26.54
CA VAL A 395 -49.30 -51.09 27.47
C VAL A 395 -47.80 -51.35 27.32
N SER A 396 -47.02 -50.30 27.13
CA SER A 396 -45.61 -50.43 26.89
C SER A 396 -44.87 -49.12 27.25
N ASN A 397 -43.75 -49.27 27.91
CA ASN A 397 -42.82 -48.14 28.13
C ASN A 397 -41.82 -47.89 26.96
N THR A 398 -41.85 -48.84 25.99
CA THR A 398 -40.91 -48.81 24.83
C THR A 398 -41.68 -49.21 23.56
N ALA A 399 -42.94 -48.74 23.41
CA ALA A 399 -43.75 -48.99 22.22
C ALA A 399 -43.01 -48.43 20.96
N VAL A 400 -43.00 -49.26 19.91
CA VAL A 400 -42.41 -48.84 18.62
C VAL A 400 -43.27 -47.76 18.01
N VAL A 401 -42.58 -46.70 17.54
CA VAL A 401 -43.21 -45.61 16.85
C VAL A 401 -42.56 -45.46 15.44
N ASN A 402 -43.45 -45.48 14.45
CA ASN A 402 -43.05 -45.27 13.06
C ASN A 402 -42.94 -43.75 12.78
N LEU A 403 -41.81 -43.34 12.25
CA LEU A 403 -41.58 -41.96 11.81
C LEU A 403 -41.83 -41.83 10.31
N SER A 404 -42.44 -40.74 9.87
CA SER A 404 -42.63 -40.41 8.46
C SER A 404 -42.46 -38.89 8.23
N ASN A 405 -42.32 -38.47 6.97
CA ASN A 405 -42.14 -37.08 6.57
C ASN A 405 -40.96 -36.36 7.28
N VAL A 406 -39.92 -37.13 7.65
CA VAL A 406 -38.77 -36.60 8.39
C VAL A 406 -37.96 -35.66 7.51
N ARG A 407 -37.82 -34.40 7.90
CA ARG A 407 -37.16 -33.36 7.18
C ARG A 407 -36.55 -32.33 8.12
N LEU A 408 -35.59 -31.55 7.63
CA LEU A 408 -35.08 -30.39 8.36
C LEU A 408 -36.08 -29.21 8.28
N ASP A 409 -36.03 -28.32 9.26
CA ASP A 409 -36.69 -27.03 9.17
C ASP A 409 -36.08 -26.22 8.02
N THR A 410 -36.91 -25.54 7.22
CA THR A 410 -36.49 -24.80 6.01
C THR A 410 -35.45 -23.74 6.27
N ALA A 411 -35.42 -23.14 7.46
CA ALA A 411 -34.43 -22.11 7.84
C ALA A 411 -33.00 -22.68 7.93
N ILE A 412 -32.87 -23.97 8.26
CA ILE A 412 -31.56 -24.63 8.50
C ILE A 412 -31.19 -25.55 7.33
N ASP A 413 -32.17 -25.94 6.52
CA ASP A 413 -32.00 -26.94 5.45
C ASP A 413 -30.95 -26.53 4.39
N LYS A 414 -30.72 -25.24 4.21
CA LYS A 414 -29.74 -24.78 3.22
C LYS A 414 -28.32 -25.28 3.47
N ASN A 415 -27.94 -25.44 4.73
CA ASN A 415 -26.55 -25.77 5.13
C ASN A 415 -26.33 -27.26 5.37
N TYR A 416 -27.39 -28.05 5.58
CA TYR A 416 -27.34 -29.48 5.91
C TYR A 416 -28.09 -30.34 4.92
N SER A 417 -27.67 -31.60 4.81
CA SER A 417 -28.42 -32.68 4.15
C SER A 417 -28.68 -33.78 5.16
N LEU A 418 -29.97 -34.17 5.32
CA LEU A 418 -30.40 -35.13 6.31
C LEU A 418 -30.46 -36.54 5.74
N THR A 419 -29.80 -37.48 6.44
CA THR A 419 -30.04 -38.93 6.31
C THR A 419 -30.85 -39.38 7.50
N ASN A 420 -32.04 -40.02 7.26
CA ASN A 420 -32.89 -40.49 8.31
C ASN A 420 -32.69 -41.99 8.55
N ASN A 421 -32.05 -42.34 9.66
CA ASN A 421 -31.90 -43.70 10.19
C ASN A 421 -32.55 -43.80 11.60
N ALA A 422 -33.43 -42.85 11.92
CA ALA A 422 -33.95 -42.73 13.28
C ALA A 422 -34.88 -43.84 13.65
N THR A 423 -34.72 -44.29 14.89
CA THR A 423 -35.72 -45.09 15.63
C THR A 423 -36.48 -44.19 16.61
N ALA A 424 -37.72 -44.49 16.88
CA ALA A 424 -38.48 -43.79 17.90
C ALA A 424 -39.26 -44.81 18.76
N THR A 425 -39.28 -44.52 20.05
CA THR A 425 -40.08 -45.25 21.01
C THR A 425 -40.94 -44.30 21.82
N GLY A 426 -42.12 -44.73 22.21
CA GLY A 426 -43.00 -43.94 23.03
C GLY A 426 -43.58 -44.77 24.19
N VAL A 427 -44.48 -44.17 24.93
CA VAL A 427 -45.16 -44.81 26.08
C VAL A 427 -46.65 -44.97 25.79
N VAL A 428 -47.15 -46.14 25.98
CA VAL A 428 -48.59 -46.44 25.99
C VAL A 428 -49.00 -46.72 27.41
N ASN A 429 -49.71 -45.80 28.02
CA ASN A 429 -50.16 -45.87 29.41
C ASN A 429 -51.37 -46.80 29.53
N GLU A 430 -51.53 -47.42 30.69
CA GLU A 430 -52.75 -48.16 31.09
C GLU A 430 -53.91 -47.16 31.18
N VAL A 431 -55.08 -47.67 30.83
CA VAL A 431 -56.36 -46.96 31.03
C VAL A 431 -57.16 -47.71 32.06
N GLU A 432 -57.74 -47.06 33.06
CA GLU A 432 -58.62 -47.66 34.06
C GLU A 432 -59.90 -48.16 33.41
N ALA A 433 -60.35 -49.39 33.81
CA ALA A 433 -61.60 -49.93 33.37
C ALA A 433 -62.77 -49.12 33.98
N THR A 434 -63.72 -48.73 33.15
CA THR A 434 -64.90 -47.99 33.51
C THR A 434 -66.08 -48.96 33.88
N GLY A 435 -65.97 -50.22 33.43
CA GLY A 435 -67.02 -51.26 33.72
C GLY A 435 -66.52 -52.66 33.43
N VAL A 436 -67.14 -53.65 34.03
CA VAL A 436 -66.90 -55.06 33.78
C VAL A 436 -68.25 -55.75 33.66
N THR A 437 -68.44 -56.49 32.58
CA THR A 437 -69.61 -57.30 32.36
C THR A 437 -69.23 -58.79 32.30
N VAL A 438 -69.85 -59.62 33.11
CA VAL A 438 -69.59 -61.04 33.10
C VAL A 438 -70.83 -61.75 32.50
N THR A 439 -70.57 -62.55 31.47
CA THR A 439 -71.65 -63.41 30.88
C THR A 439 -71.24 -64.84 31.04
N ILE A 440 -72.08 -65.58 31.75
CA ILE A 440 -71.92 -67.01 31.98
C ILE A 440 -72.87 -67.76 31.04
N PRO A 441 -72.40 -68.74 30.31
CA PRO A 441 -73.26 -69.55 29.45
C PRO A 441 -74.33 -70.28 30.28
N ASP A 442 -75.55 -70.27 29.74
CA ASP A 442 -76.62 -71.07 30.35
C ASP A 442 -76.24 -72.55 30.34
N LYS A 443 -76.13 -73.14 31.53
CA LYS A 443 -75.88 -74.60 31.71
C LYS A 443 -76.85 -75.18 32.72
N THR A 444 -77.28 -76.38 32.49
CA THR A 444 -78.10 -77.14 33.45
C THR A 444 -77.19 -78.00 34.32
N TYR A 445 -77.31 -77.88 35.63
CA TYR A 445 -76.56 -78.64 36.61
C TYR A 445 -77.47 -79.54 37.44
N GLU A 446 -76.97 -80.72 37.77
CA GLU A 446 -77.60 -81.57 38.76
C GLU A 446 -76.97 -81.45 40.14
N TYR A 447 -77.68 -81.84 41.16
CA TYR A 447 -77.12 -81.73 42.52
C TYR A 447 -75.82 -82.53 42.64
N GLY A 448 -74.78 -81.88 43.03
CA GLY A 448 -73.43 -82.45 43.14
C GLY A 448 -72.49 -82.15 41.97
N ASP A 449 -73.02 -81.54 40.92
CA ASP A 449 -72.14 -81.08 39.79
C ASP A 449 -71.19 -79.98 40.21
N LYS A 450 -70.02 -79.99 39.60
CA LYS A 450 -69.06 -78.88 39.76
C LYS A 450 -69.45 -77.75 38.82
N LEU A 451 -69.38 -76.55 39.31
CA LEU A 451 -69.54 -75.33 38.47
C LEU A 451 -68.54 -75.37 37.30
N ASP A 452 -69.06 -75.36 36.10
CA ASP A 452 -68.26 -75.32 34.87
C ASP A 452 -68.34 -73.92 34.24
N LEU A 453 -67.27 -73.21 34.38
CA LEU A 453 -67.11 -71.83 33.85
C LEU A 453 -66.58 -71.77 32.41
N THR A 454 -66.50 -72.98 31.76
CA THR A 454 -66.06 -73.00 30.33
C THR A 454 -67.02 -72.17 29.45
N GLY A 455 -66.49 -71.27 28.66
CA GLY A 455 -67.25 -70.35 27.80
C GLY A 455 -67.74 -69.08 28.51
N THR A 456 -67.45 -68.92 29.81
CA THR A 456 -67.69 -67.63 30.49
C THR A 456 -66.92 -66.55 29.82
N THR A 457 -67.58 -65.46 29.52
CA THR A 457 -66.88 -64.26 28.97
C THR A 457 -66.92 -63.14 30.00
N VAL A 458 -65.81 -62.47 30.10
CA VAL A 458 -65.65 -61.20 30.84
C VAL A 458 -65.30 -60.09 29.86
N THR A 459 -66.20 -59.15 29.71
CA THR A 459 -65.96 -57.95 28.92
C THR A 459 -65.55 -56.84 29.86
N VAL A 460 -64.30 -56.33 29.71
CA VAL A 460 -63.80 -55.21 30.43
C VAL A 460 -63.99 -53.98 29.51
N ASP A 461 -64.72 -53.01 30.00
CA ASP A 461 -64.98 -51.73 29.28
C ASP A 461 -64.05 -50.66 29.79
N TYR A 462 -63.30 -50.01 28.84
CA TYR A 462 -62.39 -48.93 29.10
C TYR A 462 -62.94 -47.54 28.64
N GLY A 463 -64.26 -47.55 28.30
CA GLY A 463 -64.93 -46.35 27.77
C GLY A 463 -64.73 -46.16 26.25
N ASN A 464 -65.50 -45.23 25.68
CA ASN A 464 -65.42 -44.91 24.25
C ASN A 464 -65.48 -46.09 23.29
N THR A 465 -66.33 -47.11 23.64
CA THR A 465 -66.45 -48.35 22.87
C THR A 465 -65.22 -49.29 22.87
N ASN A 466 -64.24 -48.99 23.66
CA ASN A 466 -63.05 -49.85 23.79
C ASN A 466 -63.27 -50.91 24.81
N THR A 467 -63.34 -52.15 24.38
CA THR A 467 -63.57 -53.26 25.24
C THR A 467 -62.60 -54.40 24.98
N GLU A 468 -62.29 -55.15 26.03
CA GLU A 468 -61.53 -56.39 25.92
C GLU A 468 -62.41 -57.53 26.39
N VAL A 469 -62.46 -58.58 25.59
CA VAL A 469 -63.25 -59.76 25.90
C VAL A 469 -62.32 -60.94 26.23
N TYR A 470 -62.49 -61.44 27.41
CA TYR A 470 -61.76 -62.61 27.91
C TYR A 470 -62.74 -63.80 27.96
N THR A 471 -62.36 -64.93 27.39
CA THR A 471 -63.19 -66.19 27.39
C THR A 471 -62.46 -67.26 28.19
N SER A 472 -63.17 -67.88 29.08
CA SER A 472 -62.67 -68.98 29.92
C SER A 472 -62.70 -70.30 29.15
N ASP A 473 -61.59 -71.04 29.13
CA ASP A 473 -61.50 -72.39 28.61
C ASP A 473 -61.92 -73.44 29.62
N ASP A 474 -61.70 -73.21 30.91
CA ASP A 474 -61.91 -74.16 31.98
C ASP A 474 -62.19 -73.51 33.37
N GLY A 475 -62.45 -72.24 33.40
CA GLY A 475 -62.61 -71.48 34.65
C GLY A 475 -61.28 -70.95 35.25
N VAL A 476 -60.15 -71.48 34.84
CA VAL A 476 -58.83 -71.08 35.32
C VAL A 476 -58.02 -70.37 34.20
N ASN A 477 -58.01 -71.04 33.04
CA ASN A 477 -57.29 -70.54 31.86
C ASN A 477 -58.21 -69.66 31.03
N TRP A 478 -57.67 -68.52 30.61
CA TRP A 478 -58.41 -67.49 29.88
C TRP A 478 -57.73 -67.18 28.56
N LYS A 479 -58.51 -66.85 27.60
CA LYS A 479 -58.08 -66.36 26.29
C LYS A 479 -58.59 -64.94 26.07
N LYS A 480 -57.76 -64.13 25.53
CA LYS A 480 -58.12 -62.80 24.97
C LYS A 480 -58.01 -62.88 23.45
N ASN A 481 -59.12 -62.68 22.73
CA ASN A 481 -59.13 -62.82 21.26
C ASN A 481 -58.50 -64.15 20.81
N ASP A 482 -58.98 -65.28 21.39
CA ASP A 482 -58.51 -66.65 21.12
C ASP A 482 -57.05 -66.97 21.46
N THR A 483 -56.33 -66.02 22.07
CA THR A 483 -54.96 -66.22 22.52
C THR A 483 -54.91 -66.38 24.04
N ALA A 484 -54.28 -67.47 24.52
CA ALA A 484 -54.11 -67.69 25.95
C ALA A 484 -53.38 -66.53 26.65
N VAL A 485 -53.89 -66.08 27.78
CA VAL A 485 -53.30 -65.02 28.59
C VAL A 485 -52.93 -65.54 29.98
N SER A 486 -51.72 -65.13 30.44
CA SER A 486 -51.25 -65.49 31.79
C SER A 486 -51.73 -64.47 32.85
N GLU A 487 -52.07 -63.28 32.45
CA GLU A 487 -52.52 -62.17 33.31
C GLU A 487 -53.88 -61.65 32.80
N LYS A 488 -54.73 -61.22 33.69
CA LYS A 488 -56.01 -60.60 33.39
C LYS A 488 -56.33 -59.49 34.38
N PRO A 489 -56.97 -58.38 33.91
CA PRO A 489 -57.25 -57.21 34.71
C PRO A 489 -58.39 -57.36 35.70
N PHE A 490 -58.84 -58.56 35.92
CA PHE A 490 -59.99 -58.85 36.79
C PHE A 490 -59.78 -60.10 37.64
N THR A 491 -60.46 -60.14 38.73
CA THR A 491 -60.60 -61.34 39.57
C THR A 491 -62.06 -61.78 39.62
N ILE A 492 -62.33 -63.04 39.40
CA ILE A 492 -63.68 -63.64 39.61
C ILE A 492 -63.70 -64.20 40.99
N THR A 493 -64.64 -63.72 41.80
CA THR A 493 -64.93 -64.25 43.11
C THR A 493 -66.39 -64.70 43.12
N LEU A 494 -66.59 -65.95 43.42
CA LEU A 494 -67.95 -66.44 43.61
C LEU A 494 -68.57 -65.91 44.91
N PRO A 495 -69.84 -65.57 44.92
CA PRO A 495 -70.47 -65.14 46.15
C PRO A 495 -70.34 -66.26 47.22
N THR A 496 -69.98 -65.84 48.42
CA THR A 496 -69.81 -66.76 49.59
C THR A 496 -71.09 -67.09 50.27
N ASP A 497 -72.19 -66.64 49.73
CA ASP A 497 -73.50 -66.94 50.34
C ASP A 497 -73.87 -68.37 50.10
N LYS A 498 -73.87 -69.17 51.20
CA LYS A 498 -74.07 -70.59 51.23
C LYS A 498 -75.50 -70.96 51.59
N ASP A 499 -76.49 -70.14 51.40
CA ASP A 499 -77.88 -70.45 51.79
C ASP A 499 -78.74 -70.47 50.54
N SER A 500 -78.74 -71.60 49.88
CA SER A 500 -79.96 -72.29 49.39
C SER A 500 -79.65 -73.68 48.88
#